data_ecd67eb21f03996a00a4bdccd4babef1
#
_entry.id   ecd67eb21f03996a00a4bdccd4babef1
#
_cell.length_a   1.000
_cell.length_b   1.000
_cell.length_c   1.000
_cell.angle_alpha   90.00
_cell.angle_beta   90.00
_cell.angle_gamma   90.00
#
_symmetry.space_group_name_H-M   'P 1'
#
loop_
_entity.id
_entity.type
_entity.pdbx_description
1 polymer ?
#
loop_
_entity_poly.entity_id
_entity_poly.type
_entity_poly.pdbx_seq_one_letter_code
_entity_poly.pdbx_strand_id
1 'polypeptide(L)'
;MATLELPDQLLTKISQLIDQLNHTLSEPSQKIDFSALGYKWQNKRLIPIQKPKIIHLDDLKGIEKQKEKILQNTEQFLQGLPANDILLTGSRGTGKSSIVRSLLSKYADRGLRIVEIERDNLSDLPEIQKIIEGRPEKFIVYCDDLAFNAEDENYRSLKSVLDGSLESGSGNFIIYATSNRRHLLPEFMHENTPITKVDVPQYTELHPQEAIEEKISLSDRFGLWLSFYPMDQNLYLEIVEHYLKKSGIEMTPEVRAEALRWCQARGQRSGRSAFQFSKHWIGSTQLKRD
;
A
#
# COMPACT_ATOMS: atom_id res chain seq x y z
N MET A 1 -0.05 65.33 -1.21
CA MET A 1 -0.17 63.85 -1.09
C MET A 1 -1.55 63.48 -1.57
N ALA A 2 -1.68 62.79 -2.67
CA ALA A 2 -2.97 62.35 -3.18
C ALA A 2 -3.36 61.06 -2.47
N THR A 3 -4.42 61.11 -1.67
CA THR A 3 -5.05 59.96 -1.07
C THR A 3 -5.77 59.18 -2.17
N LEU A 4 -5.28 57.98 -2.46
CA LEU A 4 -5.94 57.07 -3.40
C LEU A 4 -7.16 56.46 -2.66
N GLU A 5 -8.35 56.99 -2.92
CA GLU A 5 -9.59 56.37 -2.44
C GLU A 5 -9.95 55.23 -3.38
N LEU A 6 -9.93 54.01 -2.88
CA LEU A 6 -10.39 52.83 -3.57
C LEU A 6 -11.93 52.89 -3.73
N PRO A 7 -12.50 52.57 -4.90
CA PRO A 7 -13.95 52.51 -5.07
C PRO A 7 -14.60 51.50 -4.09
N ASP A 8 -15.72 51.86 -3.46
CA ASP A 8 -16.46 51.07 -2.48
C ASP A 8 -16.76 49.64 -2.97
N GLN A 9 -17.03 49.46 -4.27
CA GLN A 9 -17.24 48.14 -4.89
C GLN A 9 -15.98 47.25 -4.82
N LEU A 10 -14.80 47.86 -4.87
CA LEU A 10 -13.53 47.11 -4.78
C LEU A 10 -13.24 46.70 -3.33
N LEU A 11 -13.51 47.59 -2.38
CA LEU A 11 -13.41 47.32 -0.96
C LEU A 11 -14.35 46.20 -0.52
N THR A 12 -15.59 46.20 -1.03
CA THR A 12 -16.56 45.12 -0.78
C THR A 12 -16.10 43.76 -1.33
N LYS A 13 -15.55 43.72 -2.55
CA LYS A 13 -15.01 42.50 -3.13
C LYS A 13 -13.77 42.00 -2.41
N ILE A 14 -12.88 42.87 -1.97
CA ILE A 14 -11.70 42.49 -1.17
C ILE A 14 -12.15 41.95 0.18
N SER A 15 -13.13 42.57 0.84
CA SER A 15 -13.66 42.05 2.10
C SER A 15 -14.29 40.66 1.91
N GLN A 16 -15.09 40.46 0.88
CA GLN A 16 -15.65 39.13 0.56
C GLN A 16 -14.59 38.07 0.26
N LEU A 17 -13.52 38.43 -0.44
CA LEU A 17 -12.38 37.53 -0.69
C LEU A 17 -11.61 37.22 0.57
N ILE A 18 -11.41 38.20 1.46
CA ILE A 18 -10.79 38.00 2.77
C ILE A 18 -11.67 37.09 3.64
N ASP A 19 -12.99 37.30 3.64
CA ASP A 19 -13.93 36.46 4.39
C ASP A 19 -13.95 35.01 3.84
N GLN A 20 -13.90 34.83 2.53
CA GLN A 20 -13.78 33.52 1.90
C GLN A 20 -12.43 32.86 2.23
N LEU A 21 -11.32 33.59 2.17
CA LEU A 21 -10.00 33.13 2.57
C LEU A 21 -9.96 32.79 4.06
N ASN A 22 -10.51 33.64 4.92
CA ASN A 22 -10.61 33.37 6.34
C ASN A 22 -11.50 32.17 6.65
N HIS A 23 -12.60 31.97 5.92
CA HIS A 23 -13.44 30.78 6.06
C HIS A 23 -12.69 29.51 5.62
N THR A 24 -11.89 29.58 4.56
CA THR A 24 -11.06 28.47 4.07
C THR A 24 -9.86 28.20 5.01
N LEU A 25 -9.29 29.24 5.61
CA LEU A 25 -8.20 29.15 6.58
C LEU A 25 -8.68 28.87 8.02
N SER A 26 -9.95 29.21 8.34
CA SER A 26 -10.59 29.03 9.64
C SER A 26 -11.43 27.77 9.73
N GLU A 27 -11.38 26.87 8.74
CA GLU A 27 -11.86 25.52 9.05
C GLU A 27 -11.06 25.06 10.29
N PRO A 28 -11.73 24.86 11.45
CA PRO A 28 -11.04 24.45 12.65
C PRO A 28 -10.25 23.22 12.27
N SER A 29 -8.97 23.19 12.61
CA SER A 29 -8.18 21.97 12.52
C SER A 29 -8.97 20.93 13.31
N GLN A 30 -9.80 20.15 12.60
CA GLN A 30 -10.58 19.08 13.21
C GLN A 30 -9.55 18.24 13.96
N LYS A 31 -9.64 18.22 15.29
CA LYS A 31 -8.77 17.39 16.11
C LYS A 31 -8.84 16.00 15.54
N ILE A 32 -7.74 15.55 14.99
CA ILE A 32 -7.65 14.22 14.40
C ILE A 32 -7.95 13.22 15.52
N ASP A 33 -8.98 12.42 15.31
CA ASP A 33 -9.29 11.32 16.22
C ASP A 33 -8.33 10.16 15.98
N PHE A 34 -7.32 10.01 16.83
CA PHE A 34 -6.34 8.94 16.78
C PHE A 34 -6.82 7.63 17.41
N SER A 35 -8.08 7.53 17.83
CA SER A 35 -8.66 6.27 18.33
C SER A 35 -8.92 5.25 17.21
N ALA A 36 -9.06 5.70 15.95
CA ALA A 36 -9.26 4.81 14.81
C ALA A 36 -8.05 3.90 14.59
N LEU A 37 -8.30 2.67 14.13
CA LEU A 37 -7.25 1.69 13.84
C LEU A 37 -6.53 1.97 12.52
N GLY A 38 -7.20 2.63 11.58
CA GLY A 38 -6.66 2.95 10.27
C GLY A 38 -7.13 4.30 9.77
N TYR A 39 -6.34 4.88 8.92
CA TYR A 39 -6.57 6.19 8.32
C TYR A 39 -6.31 6.11 6.83
N LYS A 40 -6.99 6.96 6.07
CA LYS A 40 -6.66 7.24 4.68
C LYS A 40 -6.12 8.66 4.57
N TRP A 41 -4.99 8.82 3.88
CA TRP A 41 -4.49 10.14 3.50
C TRP A 41 -5.23 10.65 2.28
N GLN A 42 -5.95 11.73 2.42
CA GLN A 42 -6.71 12.35 1.34
C GLN A 42 -6.87 13.84 1.59
N ASN A 43 -6.70 14.68 0.55
CA ASN A 43 -6.83 16.13 0.63
C ASN A 43 -6.00 16.73 1.79
N LYS A 44 -4.75 16.25 1.96
CA LYS A 44 -3.81 16.67 3.01
C LYS A 44 -4.35 16.47 4.43
N ARG A 45 -5.18 15.46 4.64
CA ARG A 45 -5.78 15.13 5.96
C ARG A 45 -5.75 13.62 6.21
N LEU A 46 -5.62 13.26 7.48
CA LEU A 46 -5.84 11.90 7.95
C LEU A 46 -7.33 11.67 8.20
N ILE A 47 -7.97 10.88 7.36
CA ILE A 47 -9.39 10.54 7.45
C ILE A 47 -9.51 9.18 8.12
N PRO A 48 -10.18 9.07 9.29
CA PRO A 48 -10.32 7.81 9.99
C PRO A 48 -11.21 6.84 9.20
N ILE A 49 -10.75 5.58 9.10
CA ILE A 49 -11.50 4.49 8.49
C ILE A 49 -12.41 3.89 9.54
N GLN A 50 -13.72 4.12 9.44
CA GLN A 50 -14.73 3.71 10.43
C GLN A 50 -14.77 2.19 10.63
N LYS A 51 -14.65 1.41 9.56
CA LYS A 51 -14.70 -0.06 9.58
C LYS A 51 -13.54 -0.62 8.74
N PRO A 52 -12.32 -0.66 9.27
CA PRO A 52 -11.22 -1.25 8.55
C PRO A 52 -11.49 -2.74 8.30
N LYS A 53 -11.16 -3.19 7.11
CA LYS A 53 -11.27 -4.62 6.78
C LYS A 53 -10.20 -5.39 7.56
N ILE A 54 -10.60 -6.05 8.61
CA ILE A 54 -9.72 -6.90 9.40
C ILE A 54 -9.54 -8.24 8.68
N ILE A 55 -8.29 -8.66 8.54
CA ILE A 55 -7.88 -9.94 7.96
C ILE A 55 -7.10 -10.67 9.05
N HIS A 56 -7.44 -11.92 9.31
CA HIS A 56 -6.71 -12.72 10.27
C HIS A 56 -5.47 -13.37 9.61
N LEU A 57 -4.35 -13.38 10.33
CA LEU A 57 -3.11 -14.02 9.86
C LEU A 57 -3.28 -15.48 9.48
N ASP A 58 -4.18 -16.20 10.17
CA ASP A 58 -4.48 -17.61 9.93
C ASP A 58 -5.16 -17.87 8.59
N ASP A 59 -5.78 -16.84 8.01
CA ASP A 59 -6.42 -16.90 6.70
C ASP A 59 -5.42 -16.81 5.53
N LEU A 60 -4.18 -16.44 5.83
CA LEU A 60 -3.11 -16.28 4.85
C LEU A 60 -2.26 -17.54 4.84
N LYS A 61 -2.43 -18.39 3.83
CA LYS A 61 -1.70 -19.67 3.68
C LYS A 61 -0.61 -19.57 2.62
N GLY A 62 0.45 -20.39 2.79
CA GLY A 62 1.53 -20.51 1.82
C GLY A 62 2.50 -19.33 1.78
N ILE A 63 2.50 -18.47 2.79
CA ILE A 63 3.38 -17.31 2.91
C ILE A 63 4.03 -17.24 4.32
N GLU A 64 4.31 -18.38 4.90
CA GLU A 64 4.79 -18.50 6.29
C GLU A 64 6.12 -17.76 6.50
N LYS A 65 7.06 -17.88 5.55
CA LYS A 65 8.36 -17.17 5.61
C LYS A 65 8.19 -15.65 5.56
N GLN A 66 7.27 -15.17 4.70
CA GLN A 66 6.96 -13.75 4.61
C GLN A 66 6.27 -13.26 5.89
N LYS A 67 5.33 -14.04 6.45
CA LYS A 67 4.70 -13.74 7.73
C LYS A 67 5.72 -13.58 8.84
N GLU A 68 6.61 -14.54 9.01
CA GLU A 68 7.64 -14.52 10.04
C GLU A 68 8.46 -13.24 9.99
N LYS A 69 8.99 -12.88 8.81
CA LYS A 69 9.81 -11.68 8.61
C LYS A 69 9.05 -10.38 8.88
N ILE A 70 7.81 -10.27 8.36
CA ILE A 70 6.99 -9.07 8.55
C ILE A 70 6.62 -8.92 10.03
N LEU A 71 6.23 -10.00 10.69
CA LEU A 71 5.88 -9.99 12.11
C LEU A 71 7.08 -9.62 12.96
N GLN A 72 8.26 -10.18 12.69
CA GLN A 72 9.49 -9.85 13.38
C GLN A 72 9.81 -8.35 13.23
N ASN A 73 9.80 -7.81 12.02
CA ASN A 73 10.10 -6.40 11.76
C ASN A 73 9.06 -5.47 12.43
N THR A 74 7.78 -5.83 12.36
CA THR A 74 6.71 -5.05 13.02
C THR A 74 6.85 -5.11 14.55
N GLU A 75 7.23 -6.24 15.10
CA GLU A 75 7.49 -6.40 16.55
C GLU A 75 8.65 -5.53 17.01
N GLN A 76 9.76 -5.52 16.27
CA GLN A 76 10.90 -4.62 16.52
C GLN A 76 10.45 -3.15 16.53
N PHE A 77 9.69 -2.74 15.53
CA PHE A 77 9.16 -1.39 15.44
C PHE A 77 8.28 -0.99 16.63
N LEU A 78 7.36 -1.88 17.04
CA LEU A 78 6.49 -1.64 18.20
C LEU A 78 7.25 -1.51 19.53
N GLN A 79 8.36 -2.21 19.65
CA GLN A 79 9.25 -2.14 20.83
C GLN A 79 10.23 -0.97 20.78
N GLY A 80 10.20 -0.15 19.71
CA GLY A 80 11.15 0.95 19.54
C GLY A 80 12.56 0.51 19.18
N LEU A 81 12.72 -0.75 18.75
CA LEU A 81 13.97 -1.29 18.23
C LEU A 81 14.15 -0.90 16.75
N PRO A 82 15.38 -0.97 16.21
CA PRO A 82 15.60 -0.75 14.79
C PRO A 82 14.72 -1.66 13.93
N ALA A 83 13.99 -1.06 12.99
CA ALA A 83 13.11 -1.75 12.07
C ALA A 83 13.24 -1.13 10.67
N ASN A 84 12.95 -1.90 9.64
CA ASN A 84 13.12 -1.50 8.26
C ASN A 84 11.80 -1.14 7.59
N ASP A 85 11.86 -0.26 6.60
CA ASP A 85 10.80 -0.14 5.60
C ASP A 85 10.71 -1.43 4.78
N ILE A 86 9.48 -1.82 4.38
CA ILE A 86 9.25 -3.10 3.71
C ILE A 86 8.66 -2.90 2.32
N LEU A 87 9.27 -3.56 1.33
CA LEU A 87 8.73 -3.72 -0.01
C LEU A 87 8.27 -5.16 -0.25
N LEU A 88 6.98 -5.33 -0.57
CA LEU A 88 6.36 -6.61 -0.90
C LEU A 88 6.12 -6.68 -2.40
N THR A 89 6.81 -7.56 -3.12
CA THR A 89 6.69 -7.69 -4.58
C THR A 89 6.11 -9.04 -4.99
N GLY A 90 5.51 -9.10 -6.17
CA GLY A 90 5.02 -10.35 -6.76
C GLY A 90 3.62 -10.27 -7.34
N SER A 91 3.11 -11.38 -7.83
CA SER A 91 1.86 -11.47 -8.58
C SER A 91 0.64 -10.97 -7.80
N ARG A 92 -0.39 -10.51 -8.51
CA ARG A 92 -1.66 -10.09 -7.90
C ARG A 92 -2.35 -11.24 -7.18
N GLY A 93 -2.96 -10.95 -6.03
CA GLY A 93 -3.74 -11.93 -5.29
C GLY A 93 -2.94 -12.96 -4.49
N THR A 94 -1.64 -12.76 -4.29
CA THR A 94 -0.75 -13.64 -3.51
C THR A 94 -0.72 -13.33 -2.01
N GLY A 95 -1.45 -12.31 -1.55
CA GLY A 95 -1.56 -11.99 -0.12
C GLY A 95 -0.79 -10.76 0.35
N LYS A 96 -0.05 -10.05 -0.52
CA LYS A 96 0.75 -8.86 -0.16
C LYS A 96 -0.03 -7.81 0.65
N SER A 97 -1.09 -7.25 0.08
CA SER A 97 -1.90 -6.24 0.77
C SER A 97 -2.67 -6.83 1.97
N SER A 98 -2.98 -8.12 1.91
CA SER A 98 -3.69 -8.80 2.99
C SER A 98 -2.84 -8.97 4.24
N ILE A 99 -1.54 -9.27 4.09
CA ILE A 99 -0.65 -9.43 5.24
C ILE A 99 -0.41 -8.11 5.96
N VAL A 100 -0.27 -6.99 5.25
CA VAL A 100 -0.14 -5.68 5.88
C VAL A 100 -1.39 -5.34 6.70
N ARG A 101 -2.58 -5.52 6.11
CA ARG A 101 -3.84 -5.28 6.82
C ARG A 101 -4.07 -6.21 8.01
N SER A 102 -3.52 -7.44 7.95
CA SER A 102 -3.64 -8.38 9.06
C SER A 102 -2.84 -8.00 10.30
N LEU A 103 -1.87 -7.10 10.18
CA LEU A 103 -1.13 -6.57 11.32
C LEU A 103 -2.02 -5.82 12.31
N LEU A 104 -3.08 -5.16 11.84
CA LEU A 104 -4.07 -4.53 12.71
C LEU A 104 -4.77 -5.56 13.61
N SER A 105 -5.13 -6.75 13.09
CA SER A 105 -5.77 -7.78 13.91
C SER A 105 -4.89 -8.30 15.06
N LYS A 106 -3.58 -8.15 14.93
CA LYS A 106 -2.61 -8.66 15.91
C LYS A 106 -2.08 -7.57 16.84
N TYR A 107 -1.91 -6.34 16.34
CA TYR A 107 -1.13 -5.32 17.03
C TYR A 107 -1.89 -4.02 17.31
N ALA A 108 -3.16 -3.89 16.92
CA ALA A 108 -3.94 -2.69 17.18
C ALA A 108 -4.03 -2.34 18.68
N ASP A 109 -4.20 -3.36 19.52
CA ASP A 109 -4.26 -3.21 20.98
C ASP A 109 -2.91 -2.79 21.59
N ARG A 110 -1.82 -2.97 20.84
CA ARG A 110 -0.47 -2.53 21.22
C ARG A 110 -0.10 -1.16 20.62
N GLY A 111 -1.08 -0.43 20.12
CA GLY A 111 -0.91 0.92 19.60
C GLY A 111 -0.52 1.00 18.12
N LEU A 112 -0.57 -0.11 17.36
CA LEU A 112 -0.35 -0.05 15.91
C LEU A 112 -1.50 0.63 15.21
N ARG A 113 -1.19 1.53 14.27
CA ARG A 113 -2.11 2.19 13.35
C ARG A 113 -1.60 2.06 11.92
N ILE A 114 -2.51 2.05 10.94
CA ILE A 114 -2.13 2.07 9.51
C ILE A 114 -2.69 3.32 8.86
N VAL A 115 -1.83 4.02 8.12
CA VAL A 115 -2.19 5.15 7.26
C VAL A 115 -2.08 4.69 5.82
N GLU A 116 -3.20 4.51 5.13
CA GLU A 116 -3.20 4.22 3.69
C GLU A 116 -2.94 5.50 2.91
N ILE A 117 -1.94 5.48 2.03
CA ILE A 117 -1.58 6.57 1.12
C ILE A 117 -1.64 6.09 -0.33
N GLU A 118 -2.20 6.89 -1.21
CA GLU A 118 -2.16 6.64 -2.65
C GLU A 118 -0.79 7.07 -3.21
N ARG A 119 -0.31 6.36 -4.23
CA ARG A 119 0.97 6.63 -4.88
C ARG A 119 1.15 8.11 -5.25
N ASP A 120 0.09 8.72 -5.77
CA ASP A 120 0.13 10.10 -6.27
C ASP A 120 0.27 11.15 -5.15
N ASN A 121 0.12 10.75 -3.90
CA ASN A 121 0.24 11.60 -2.71
C ASN A 121 1.54 11.34 -1.90
N LEU A 122 2.50 10.57 -2.44
CA LEU A 122 3.74 10.24 -1.72
C LEU A 122 4.61 11.47 -1.41
N SER A 123 4.45 12.56 -2.17
CA SER A 123 5.06 13.87 -1.85
C SER A 123 4.62 14.44 -0.50
N ASP A 124 3.48 14.00 0.03
CA ASP A 124 2.93 14.47 1.30
C ASP A 124 3.47 13.68 2.52
N LEU A 125 4.35 12.69 2.33
CA LEU A 125 4.92 11.91 3.43
C LEU A 125 5.50 12.78 4.56
N PRO A 126 6.23 13.88 4.29
CA PRO A 126 6.72 14.77 5.35
C PRO A 126 5.58 15.46 6.14
N GLU A 127 4.44 15.74 5.49
CA GLU A 127 3.26 16.32 6.18
C GLU A 127 2.62 15.28 7.11
N ILE A 128 2.48 14.03 6.65
CA ILE A 128 2.00 12.92 7.48
C ILE A 128 2.91 12.74 8.69
N GLN A 129 4.23 12.75 8.48
CA GLN A 129 5.22 12.62 9.56
C GLN A 129 5.01 13.69 10.64
N LYS A 130 4.86 14.96 10.26
CA LYS A 130 4.61 16.07 11.21
C LYS A 130 3.32 15.89 12.01
N ILE A 131 2.26 15.38 11.38
CA ILE A 131 0.96 15.15 12.05
C ILE A 131 1.05 14.05 13.10
N ILE A 132 1.83 13.00 12.86
CA ILE A 132 1.95 11.86 13.77
C ILE A 132 3.14 11.97 14.72
N GLU A 133 3.98 12.99 14.55
CA GLU A 133 5.15 13.22 15.40
C GLU A 133 4.75 13.39 16.88
N GLY A 134 5.55 12.79 17.77
CA GLY A 134 5.30 12.84 19.22
C GLY A 134 4.10 12.04 19.73
N ARG A 135 3.41 11.30 18.82
CA ARG A 135 2.31 10.42 19.21
C ARG A 135 2.84 9.13 19.86
N PRO A 136 2.14 8.59 20.86
CA PRO A 136 2.51 7.32 21.48
C PRO A 136 2.23 6.12 20.58
N GLU A 137 1.29 6.24 19.63
CA GLU A 137 0.97 5.20 18.68
C GLU A 137 2.11 4.99 17.65
N LYS A 138 2.23 3.79 17.14
CA LYS A 138 3.14 3.43 16.05
C LYS A 138 2.39 3.31 14.73
N PHE A 139 2.90 3.97 13.69
CA PHE A 139 2.21 4.09 12.41
C PHE A 139 2.94 3.34 11.29
N ILE A 140 2.24 2.47 10.59
CA ILE A 140 2.67 1.96 9.30
C ILE A 140 2.02 2.84 8.21
N VAL A 141 2.83 3.59 7.47
CA VAL A 141 2.38 4.28 6.27
C VAL A 141 2.39 3.27 5.13
N TYR A 142 1.21 2.96 4.62
CA TYR A 142 1.01 1.87 3.69
C TYR A 142 0.63 2.36 2.30
N CYS A 143 1.46 2.04 1.30
CA CYS A 143 1.20 2.31 -0.11
C CYS A 143 0.93 1.01 -0.87
N ASP A 144 -0.30 0.85 -1.38
CA ASP A 144 -0.70 -0.33 -2.17
C ASP A 144 -0.44 -0.11 -3.67
N ASP A 145 0.04 -1.14 -4.34
CA ASP A 145 0.31 -1.19 -5.80
C ASP A 145 1.31 -0.10 -6.28
N LEU A 146 2.40 0.06 -5.55
CA LEU A 146 3.46 1.00 -5.86
C LEU A 146 4.14 0.64 -7.20
N ALA A 147 4.10 1.56 -8.14
CA ALA A 147 4.77 1.44 -9.43
C ALA A 147 4.98 2.84 -10.00
N PHE A 148 6.17 3.13 -10.51
CA PHE A 148 6.54 4.43 -11.05
C PHE A 148 6.79 4.36 -12.55
N ASN A 149 6.70 5.51 -13.21
CA ASN A 149 7.27 5.76 -14.52
C ASN A 149 8.59 6.51 -14.35
N ALA A 150 9.43 6.54 -15.38
CA ALA A 150 10.78 7.12 -15.31
C ALA A 150 10.82 8.61 -14.91
N GLU A 151 9.74 9.36 -15.19
CA GLU A 151 9.63 10.81 -14.95
C GLU A 151 8.75 11.17 -13.73
N ASP A 152 8.40 10.19 -12.89
CA ASP A 152 7.45 10.40 -11.80
C ASP A 152 8.09 11.16 -10.62
N GLU A 153 7.58 12.36 -10.30
CA GLU A 153 8.08 13.17 -9.18
C GLU A 153 7.91 12.47 -7.82
N ASN A 154 6.88 11.63 -7.67
CA ASN A 154 6.63 10.85 -6.46
C ASN A 154 7.76 9.84 -6.17
N TYR A 155 8.47 9.39 -7.21
CA TYR A 155 9.65 8.56 -7.06
C TYR A 155 10.75 9.28 -6.25
N ARG A 156 11.02 10.57 -6.57
CA ARG A 156 12.04 11.37 -5.88
C ARG A 156 11.65 11.65 -4.42
N SER A 157 10.38 11.92 -4.18
CA SER A 157 9.85 12.16 -2.84
C SER A 157 9.99 10.93 -1.96
N LEU A 158 9.59 9.75 -2.45
CA LEU A 158 9.75 8.50 -1.71
C LEU A 158 11.22 8.18 -1.44
N LYS A 159 12.09 8.37 -2.45
CA LYS A 159 13.54 8.19 -2.32
C LYS A 159 14.11 9.04 -1.18
N SER A 160 13.77 10.34 -1.14
CA SER A 160 14.22 11.26 -0.10
C SER A 160 13.79 10.83 1.31
N VAL A 161 12.56 10.33 1.46
CA VAL A 161 12.05 9.86 2.76
C VAL A 161 12.74 8.57 3.19
N LEU A 162 12.95 7.61 2.28
CA LEU A 162 13.62 6.33 2.57
C LEU A 162 15.11 6.51 2.88
N ASP A 163 15.80 7.52 2.26
CA ASP A 163 17.20 7.84 2.55
C ASP A 163 17.40 8.48 3.94
N GLY A 164 16.30 8.82 4.61
CA GLY A 164 16.29 9.56 5.85
C GLY A 164 16.56 11.05 5.60
N SER A 165 15.61 11.94 5.90
CA SER A 165 15.88 13.35 6.01
C SER A 165 16.85 13.58 7.17
N LEU A 166 17.65 14.66 7.13
CA LEU A 166 18.52 15.09 8.23
C LEU A 166 17.75 15.33 9.55
N GLU A 167 16.45 15.50 9.49
CA GLU A 167 15.53 15.44 10.63
C GLU A 167 15.36 13.96 10.98
N SER A 168 16.01 13.52 12.06
CA SER A 168 15.82 12.20 12.64
C SER A 168 14.32 12.03 12.93
N GLY A 169 13.66 11.22 12.11
CA GLY A 169 12.23 10.97 12.25
C GLY A 169 11.92 10.51 13.66
N SER A 170 10.75 10.86 14.16
CA SER A 170 10.26 10.57 15.52
C SER A 170 10.30 9.08 15.92
N GLY A 171 10.76 8.19 15.02
CA GLY A 171 10.83 6.75 15.24
C GLY A 171 9.48 6.09 15.46
N ASN A 172 8.37 6.80 15.17
CA ASN A 172 7.02 6.30 15.39
C ASN A 172 6.28 5.95 14.09
N PHE A 173 6.95 5.99 12.91
CA PHE A 173 6.40 5.47 11.66
C PHE A 173 7.43 4.70 10.83
N ILE A 174 6.95 3.76 10.01
CA ILE A 174 7.70 3.02 8.99
C ILE A 174 6.83 2.88 7.74
N ILE A 175 7.47 2.66 6.59
CA ILE A 175 6.79 2.56 5.30
C ILE A 175 6.70 1.10 4.87
N TYR A 176 5.47 0.63 4.59
CA TYR A 176 5.23 -0.65 3.93
C TYR A 176 4.61 -0.41 2.58
N ALA A 177 5.21 -0.97 1.54
CA ALA A 177 4.70 -0.83 0.18
C ALA A 177 4.47 -2.19 -0.47
N THR A 178 3.48 -2.28 -1.36
CA THR A 178 3.31 -3.45 -2.22
C THR A 178 3.52 -3.07 -3.68
N SER A 179 4.05 -3.99 -4.47
CA SER A 179 4.14 -3.84 -5.92
C SER A 179 3.80 -5.13 -6.64
N ASN A 180 3.13 -5.01 -7.78
CA ASN A 180 2.90 -6.13 -8.68
C ASN A 180 4.04 -6.32 -9.68
N ARG A 181 5.01 -5.40 -9.70
CA ARG A 181 6.25 -5.48 -10.48
C ARG A 181 7.36 -6.01 -9.60
N ARG A 182 8.33 -6.69 -10.21
CA ARG A 182 9.55 -7.11 -9.51
C ARG A 182 10.41 -5.90 -9.17
N HIS A 183 10.55 -4.99 -10.12
CA HIS A 183 11.17 -3.69 -9.93
C HIS A 183 10.11 -2.59 -9.99
N LEU A 184 10.27 -1.53 -9.21
CA LEU A 184 9.28 -0.46 -9.07
C LEU A 184 9.11 0.37 -10.34
N LEU A 185 10.14 0.41 -11.20
CA LEU A 185 10.14 1.07 -12.51
C LEU A 185 9.94 0.05 -13.66
N PRO A 186 9.43 0.47 -14.83
CA PRO A 186 9.26 -0.42 -15.98
C PRO A 186 10.59 -0.98 -16.48
N GLU A 187 10.63 -2.27 -16.78
CA GLU A 187 11.71 -2.88 -17.57
C GLU A 187 11.36 -2.72 -19.06
N PHE A 188 12.20 -2.06 -19.84
CA PHE A 188 12.01 -1.98 -21.28
C PHE A 188 12.61 -3.22 -21.96
N MET A 189 11.97 -3.74 -23.00
CA MET A 189 12.38 -4.99 -23.69
C MET A 189 13.82 -4.95 -24.24
N HIS A 190 14.35 -3.78 -24.58
CA HIS A 190 15.72 -3.62 -25.07
C HIS A 190 16.79 -3.65 -23.96
N GLU A 191 16.41 -3.57 -22.69
CA GLU A 191 17.35 -3.71 -21.56
C GLU A 191 17.85 -5.15 -21.38
N ASN A 192 17.10 -6.12 -21.92
CA ASN A 192 17.42 -7.55 -21.84
C ASN A 192 18.05 -8.14 -23.12
N THR A 193 18.32 -7.33 -24.16
CA THR A 193 18.91 -7.80 -25.40
C THR A 193 20.44 -7.57 -25.35
N PRO A 194 21.28 -8.61 -25.62
CA PRO A 194 22.71 -8.42 -25.76
C PRO A 194 22.95 -7.42 -26.90
N ILE A 195 23.75 -6.38 -26.64
CA ILE A 195 24.08 -5.34 -27.61
C ILE A 195 24.87 -5.97 -28.76
N THR A 196 24.18 -6.41 -29.78
CA THR A 196 24.77 -6.64 -31.11
C THR A 196 24.72 -5.30 -31.84
N LYS A 197 25.91 -4.79 -32.18
CA LYS A 197 26.10 -3.54 -32.93
C LYS A 197 25.42 -3.62 -34.29
N VAL A 198 24.16 -3.16 -34.41
CA VAL A 198 23.57 -2.79 -35.71
C VAL A 198 22.50 -1.72 -35.44
N ASP A 199 22.72 -0.56 -36.07
CA ASP A 199 21.80 0.56 -36.35
C ASP A 199 20.81 1.00 -35.25
N VAL A 200 21.22 1.98 -34.47
CA VAL A 200 20.39 2.69 -33.48
C VAL A 200 19.85 3.97 -34.10
N PRO A 201 18.53 4.21 -34.13
CA PRO A 201 17.97 5.52 -34.47
C PRO A 201 18.35 6.56 -33.39
N GLN A 202 18.59 7.78 -33.82
CA GLN A 202 19.21 8.91 -33.12
C GLN A 202 18.39 9.54 -31.95
N TYR A 203 17.51 8.78 -31.30
CA TYR A 203 16.72 9.21 -30.11
C TYR A 203 16.80 8.16 -28.99
N THR A 204 17.98 7.67 -28.69
CA THR A 204 18.20 6.76 -27.57
C THR A 204 18.76 7.55 -26.41
N GLU A 205 18.18 7.38 -25.22
CA GLU A 205 18.68 7.92 -23.96
C GLU A 205 20.19 7.70 -23.86
N LEU A 206 20.94 8.77 -23.56
CA LEU A 206 22.41 8.79 -23.56
C LEU A 206 23.04 7.80 -22.56
N HIS A 207 22.26 7.26 -21.59
CA HIS A 207 22.76 6.38 -20.53
C HIS A 207 21.74 5.31 -20.08
N PRO A 208 21.56 4.22 -20.84
CA PRO A 208 20.64 3.13 -20.44
C PRO A 208 21.03 2.46 -19.10
N GLN A 209 22.32 2.43 -18.78
CA GLN A 209 22.83 1.84 -17.52
C GLN A 209 22.48 2.70 -16.29
N GLU A 210 22.54 4.01 -16.40
CA GLU A 210 22.15 4.91 -15.30
C GLU A 210 20.65 4.78 -14.96
N ALA A 211 19.81 4.62 -15.98
CA ALA A 211 18.37 4.38 -15.78
C ALA A 211 18.10 3.04 -15.07
N ILE A 212 18.87 2.00 -15.38
CA ILE A 212 18.77 0.69 -14.71
C ILE A 212 19.26 0.78 -13.26
N GLU A 213 20.38 1.43 -13.02
CA GLU A 213 20.93 1.64 -11.67
C GLU A 213 19.98 2.47 -10.80
N GLU A 214 19.35 3.49 -11.38
CA GLU A 214 18.35 4.29 -10.68
C GLU A 214 17.07 3.48 -10.34
N LYS A 215 16.66 2.56 -11.22
CA LYS A 215 15.52 1.64 -11.01
C LYS A 215 15.75 0.65 -9.87
N ILE A 216 16.96 0.10 -9.76
CA ILE A 216 17.34 -0.80 -8.67
C ILE A 216 17.46 -0.01 -7.38
N SER A 217 18.03 1.17 -7.43
CA SER A 217 18.34 2.04 -6.30
C SER A 217 17.17 2.34 -5.36
N LEU A 218 15.92 2.49 -5.83
CA LEU A 218 14.77 2.71 -4.94
C LEU A 218 14.36 1.44 -4.21
N SER A 219 14.37 0.30 -4.89
CA SER A 219 14.00 -0.98 -4.26
C SER A 219 15.00 -1.36 -3.17
N ASP A 220 16.28 -1.04 -3.36
CA ASP A 220 17.35 -1.32 -2.39
C ASP A 220 17.29 -0.46 -1.13
N ARG A 221 16.56 0.68 -1.18
CA ARG A 221 16.35 1.52 0.00
C ARG A 221 15.35 0.93 0.99
N PHE A 222 14.50 0.03 0.52
CA PHE A 222 13.70 -0.77 1.44
C PHE A 222 14.61 -1.80 2.12
N GLY A 223 14.86 -1.65 3.40
CA GLY A 223 15.76 -2.54 4.14
C GLY A 223 15.27 -3.98 4.22
N LEU A 224 13.98 -4.23 3.92
CA LEU A 224 13.42 -5.57 3.84
C LEU A 224 12.57 -5.73 2.57
N TRP A 225 13.04 -6.57 1.65
CA TRP A 225 12.34 -6.90 0.42
C TRP A 225 11.83 -8.35 0.44
N LEU A 226 10.53 -8.54 0.26
CA LEU A 226 9.87 -9.84 0.33
C LEU A 226 9.12 -10.15 -0.97
N SER A 227 9.49 -11.25 -1.61
CA SER A 227 8.85 -11.71 -2.84
C SER A 227 7.72 -12.69 -2.56
N PHE A 228 6.60 -12.51 -3.27
CA PHE A 228 5.42 -13.36 -3.23
C PHE A 228 5.25 -14.05 -4.59
N TYR A 229 5.21 -15.37 -4.58
CA TYR A 229 5.16 -16.18 -5.77
C TYR A 229 3.73 -16.60 -6.15
N PRO A 230 3.48 -16.90 -7.43
CA PRO A 230 2.22 -17.48 -7.86
C PRO A 230 1.91 -18.78 -7.09
N MET A 231 0.63 -19.02 -6.83
CA MET A 231 0.17 -20.21 -6.13
C MET A 231 0.10 -21.42 -7.05
N ASP A 232 0.53 -22.57 -6.56
CA ASP A 232 0.24 -23.84 -7.20
C ASP A 232 -1.21 -24.29 -6.97
N GLN A 233 -1.58 -25.42 -7.55
CA GLN A 233 -2.95 -25.96 -7.44
C GLN A 233 -3.27 -26.42 -6.03
N ASN A 234 -2.31 -27.00 -5.33
CA ASN A 234 -2.53 -27.58 -4.01
C ASN A 234 -2.78 -26.48 -2.98
N LEU A 235 -1.95 -25.44 -2.99
CA LEU A 235 -2.12 -24.26 -2.12
C LEU A 235 -3.45 -23.53 -2.42
N TYR A 236 -3.82 -23.39 -3.69
CA TYR A 236 -5.11 -22.82 -4.06
C TYR A 236 -6.28 -23.58 -3.43
N LEU A 237 -6.27 -24.91 -3.54
CA LEU A 237 -7.30 -25.77 -2.97
C LEU A 237 -7.30 -25.79 -1.44
N GLU A 238 -6.12 -25.74 -0.82
CA GLU A 238 -5.97 -25.61 0.64
C GLU A 238 -6.63 -24.30 1.15
N ILE A 239 -6.44 -23.20 0.44
CA ILE A 239 -7.09 -21.92 0.79
C ILE A 239 -8.61 -22.01 0.63
N VAL A 240 -9.10 -22.63 -0.44
CA VAL A 240 -10.54 -22.87 -0.63
C VAL A 240 -11.09 -23.71 0.53
N GLU A 241 -10.45 -24.83 0.85
CA GLU A 241 -10.85 -25.73 1.93
C GLU A 241 -10.88 -24.98 3.27
N HIS A 242 -9.87 -24.17 3.57
CA HIS A 242 -9.81 -23.36 4.79
C HIS A 242 -11.06 -22.47 4.96
N TYR A 243 -11.47 -21.75 3.89
CA TYR A 243 -12.65 -20.89 3.96
C TYR A 243 -13.96 -21.68 4.03
N LEU A 244 -14.06 -22.82 3.35
CA LEU A 244 -15.25 -23.68 3.41
C LEU A 244 -15.43 -24.29 4.81
N LYS A 245 -14.36 -24.79 5.41
CA LYS A 245 -14.35 -25.33 6.78
C LYS A 245 -14.83 -24.32 7.82
N LYS A 246 -14.47 -23.05 7.68
CA LYS A 246 -15.01 -21.98 8.54
C LYS A 246 -16.53 -21.84 8.50
N SER A 247 -17.16 -22.30 7.42
CA SER A 247 -18.63 -22.29 7.23
C SER A 247 -19.25 -23.67 7.40
N GLY A 248 -18.51 -24.65 7.91
CA GLY A 248 -19.00 -26.03 8.13
C GLY A 248 -19.24 -26.81 6.84
N ILE A 249 -18.57 -26.45 5.75
CA ILE A 249 -18.69 -27.13 4.44
C ILE A 249 -17.43 -27.94 4.17
N GLU A 250 -17.59 -29.20 3.83
CA GLU A 250 -16.51 -30.12 3.47
C GLU A 250 -16.09 -29.97 2.01
N MET A 251 -14.79 -30.22 1.76
CA MET A 251 -14.21 -30.24 0.41
C MET A 251 -14.50 -31.59 -0.25
N THR A 252 -15.65 -31.73 -0.91
CA THR A 252 -15.96 -32.92 -1.70
C THR A 252 -15.24 -32.92 -3.06
N PRO A 253 -15.14 -34.07 -3.75
CA PRO A 253 -14.61 -34.13 -5.12
C PRO A 253 -15.31 -33.16 -6.09
N GLU A 254 -16.64 -32.98 -5.94
CA GLU A 254 -17.42 -32.04 -6.73
C GLU A 254 -16.99 -30.58 -6.45
N VAL A 255 -16.92 -30.18 -5.18
CA VAL A 255 -16.47 -28.84 -4.78
C VAL A 255 -15.07 -28.55 -5.29
N ARG A 256 -14.17 -29.55 -5.22
CA ARG A 256 -12.82 -29.46 -5.73
C ARG A 256 -12.80 -29.20 -7.25
N ALA A 257 -13.60 -29.94 -8.01
CA ALA A 257 -13.69 -29.76 -9.47
C ALA A 257 -14.22 -28.37 -9.83
N GLU A 258 -15.27 -27.89 -9.15
CA GLU A 258 -15.82 -26.56 -9.38
C GLU A 258 -14.84 -25.44 -8.99
N ALA A 259 -14.09 -25.59 -7.90
CA ALA A 259 -13.05 -24.65 -7.52
C ALA A 259 -11.97 -24.52 -8.62
N LEU A 260 -11.58 -25.63 -9.23
CA LEU A 260 -10.61 -25.63 -10.32
C LEU A 260 -11.16 -24.98 -11.59
N ARG A 261 -12.43 -25.28 -11.97
CA ARG A 261 -13.09 -24.61 -13.09
C ARG A 261 -13.19 -23.09 -12.86
N TRP A 262 -13.50 -22.68 -11.63
CA TRP A 262 -13.58 -21.27 -11.24
C TRP A 262 -12.26 -20.53 -11.45
N CYS A 263 -11.14 -21.08 -11.01
CA CYS A 263 -9.84 -20.42 -11.19
C CYS A 263 -9.37 -20.45 -12.64
N GLN A 264 -9.65 -21.51 -13.41
CA GLN A 264 -9.36 -21.61 -14.84
C GLN A 264 -10.09 -20.53 -15.65
N ALA A 265 -11.38 -20.33 -15.39
CA ALA A 265 -12.18 -19.30 -16.06
C ALA A 265 -11.66 -17.87 -15.79
N ARG A 266 -10.87 -17.66 -14.72
CA ARG A 266 -10.26 -16.38 -14.35
C ARG A 266 -8.78 -16.26 -14.74
N GLY A 267 -8.22 -17.28 -15.38
CA GLY A 267 -6.86 -17.30 -15.87
C GLY A 267 -5.77 -17.33 -14.78
N GLN A 268 -6.13 -17.43 -13.48
CA GLN A 268 -5.11 -17.47 -12.42
C GLN A 268 -5.57 -18.15 -11.12
N ARG A 269 -4.63 -18.82 -10.46
CA ARG A 269 -4.77 -19.31 -9.10
C ARG A 269 -4.27 -18.24 -8.14
N SER A 270 -5.13 -17.74 -7.26
CA SER A 270 -4.79 -16.69 -6.30
C SER A 270 -5.66 -16.80 -5.05
N GLY A 271 -5.18 -16.27 -3.91
CA GLY A 271 -5.96 -16.21 -2.68
C GLY A 271 -7.26 -15.43 -2.85
N ARG A 272 -7.27 -14.40 -3.71
CA ARG A 272 -8.48 -13.66 -4.07
C ARG A 272 -9.49 -14.54 -4.78
N SER A 273 -9.04 -15.34 -5.76
CA SER A 273 -9.90 -16.26 -6.51
C SER A 273 -10.45 -17.37 -5.60
N ALA A 274 -9.62 -17.91 -4.71
CA ALA A 274 -10.02 -18.91 -3.73
C ALA A 274 -11.11 -18.36 -2.78
N PHE A 275 -10.89 -17.18 -2.21
CA PHE A 275 -11.88 -16.52 -1.34
C PHE A 275 -13.20 -16.22 -2.06
N GLN A 276 -13.13 -15.73 -3.31
CA GLN A 276 -14.34 -15.43 -4.11
C GLN A 276 -15.13 -16.70 -4.44
N PHE A 277 -14.45 -17.79 -4.80
CA PHE A 277 -15.09 -19.08 -5.00
C PHE A 277 -15.77 -19.55 -3.72
N SER A 278 -15.04 -19.57 -2.61
CA SER A 278 -15.59 -20.04 -1.33
C SER A 278 -16.82 -19.23 -0.93
N LYS A 279 -16.77 -17.89 -1.06
CA LYS A 279 -17.92 -17.02 -0.79
C LYS A 279 -19.13 -17.36 -1.68
N HIS A 280 -18.90 -17.57 -2.97
CA HIS A 280 -19.95 -17.96 -3.92
C HIS A 280 -20.55 -19.32 -3.55
N TRP A 281 -19.72 -20.32 -3.30
CA TRP A 281 -20.14 -21.67 -2.97
C TRP A 281 -20.93 -21.73 -1.66
N ILE A 282 -20.44 -21.07 -0.63
CA ILE A 282 -21.14 -20.97 0.67
C ILE A 282 -22.53 -20.36 0.48
N GLY A 283 -22.61 -19.20 -0.21
CA GLY A 283 -23.89 -18.53 -0.44
C GLY A 283 -24.87 -19.37 -1.24
N SER A 284 -24.42 -20.02 -2.32
CA SER A 284 -25.29 -20.87 -3.15
C SER A 284 -25.76 -22.15 -2.44
N THR A 285 -24.94 -22.68 -1.52
CA THR A 285 -25.29 -23.84 -0.71
C THR A 285 -26.33 -23.49 0.36
N GLN A 286 -26.22 -22.31 0.97
CA GLN A 286 -27.18 -21.84 1.95
C GLN A 286 -28.57 -21.53 1.32
N LEU A 287 -28.56 -20.86 0.16
CA LEU A 287 -29.82 -20.61 -0.59
C LEU A 287 -30.57 -21.85 -1.02
N LYS A 288 -29.92 -23.02 -1.13
CA LYS A 288 -30.57 -24.28 -1.46
C LYS A 288 -31.13 -25.02 -0.23
N ARG A 289 -30.80 -24.56 0.98
CA ARG A 289 -31.26 -25.15 2.25
C ARG A 289 -32.51 -24.47 2.79
N ASP A 290 -32.79 -23.25 2.34
CA ASP A 290 -34.03 -22.52 2.57
C ASP A 290 -35.04 -22.84 1.47
#